data_b0e92343c658e44d3aace9b3a9276c77
#
_entry.id   b0e92343c658e44d3aace9b3a9276c77
#
_cell.length_a   1.000
_cell.length_b   1.000
_cell.length_c   1.000
_cell.angle_alpha   90.00
_cell.angle_beta   90.00
_cell.angle_gamma   90.00
#
_symmetry.space_group_name_H-M   'P 1'
#
loop_
_entity.id
_entity.type
_entity.pdbx_description
1 polymer ?
#
loop_
_entity_poly.entity_id
_entity_poly.type
_entity_poly.pdbx_seq_one_letter_code
_entity_poly.pdbx_strand_id
1 'polypeptide(L)'
;GKLLCPSSTENEGWRDHMEFYTDMDKTWERTDALNDGNNISLIQPAILTHSDNAIQILCRSMNGAIFSSWSNDNGYTWSEFETIGLPNPNSGFDAVTLKDGRHILVYNHIACKTGEKWGDRNILNIAISDDGKLWKAAELLENDKDEDAEYSYPAVIQTNDGNVHITYTWNRTLIKHVVLDPLKINTKDIINGIWPLE
;
A
#
# COMPACT_ATOMS: atom_id res chain seq x y z
N GLY A 1 1.03 -13.49 -22.54
CA GLY A 1 1.14 -13.40 -21.09
C GLY A 1 -0.21 -13.11 -20.46
N LYS A 2 -0.29 -13.16 -19.15
CA LYS A 2 -1.48 -12.80 -18.37
C LYS A 2 -1.15 -11.60 -17.51
N LEU A 3 -2.01 -10.59 -17.52
CA LEU A 3 -1.90 -9.41 -16.66
C LEU A 3 -2.88 -9.58 -15.49
N LEU A 4 -2.42 -9.37 -14.27
CA LEU A 4 -3.23 -9.29 -13.07
C LEU A 4 -3.36 -7.82 -12.66
N CYS A 5 -4.58 -7.32 -12.57
CA CYS A 5 -4.90 -5.96 -12.21
C CYS A 5 -5.72 -5.95 -10.90
N PRO A 6 -5.18 -5.39 -9.82
CA PRO A 6 -5.97 -5.18 -8.61
C PRO A 6 -6.97 -4.05 -8.85
N SER A 7 -8.19 -4.22 -8.37
CA SER A 7 -9.28 -3.26 -8.57
C SER A 7 -10.23 -3.28 -7.38
N SER A 8 -11.12 -2.30 -7.30
CA SER A 8 -12.11 -2.22 -6.23
C SER A 8 -13.43 -1.61 -6.69
N THR A 9 -14.51 -1.89 -5.98
CA THR A 9 -15.82 -1.24 -6.12
C THR A 9 -16.20 -0.56 -4.82
N GLU A 10 -16.90 0.57 -4.92
CA GLU A 10 -17.34 1.35 -3.76
C GLU A 10 -18.87 1.34 -3.58
N ASN A 11 -19.60 0.88 -4.58
CA ASN A 11 -21.04 0.70 -4.53
C ASN A 11 -21.35 -0.53 -3.66
N GLU A 12 -22.27 -0.42 -2.71
CA GLU A 12 -22.64 -1.51 -1.80
C GLU A 12 -21.52 -1.94 -0.82
N GLY A 13 -20.69 -0.99 -0.38
CA GLY A 13 -19.51 -1.22 0.46
C GLY A 13 -18.21 -1.29 -0.34
N TRP A 14 -17.11 -1.08 0.32
CA TRP A 14 -15.78 -1.12 -0.29
C TRP A 14 -15.30 -2.56 -0.43
N ARG A 15 -15.14 -3.02 -1.68
CA ARG A 15 -14.79 -4.41 -1.99
C ARG A 15 -13.68 -4.48 -3.01
N ASP A 16 -12.60 -5.16 -2.64
CA ASP A 16 -11.51 -5.49 -3.55
C ASP A 16 -11.86 -6.70 -4.43
N HIS A 17 -11.32 -6.72 -5.63
CA HIS A 17 -11.37 -7.84 -6.55
C HIS A 17 -10.16 -7.81 -7.49
N MET A 18 -9.94 -8.90 -8.21
CA MET A 18 -8.90 -8.97 -9.23
C MET A 18 -9.52 -9.00 -10.62
N GLU A 19 -8.84 -8.36 -11.55
CA GLU A 19 -9.14 -8.42 -12.96
C GLU A 19 -7.97 -9.04 -13.70
N PHE A 20 -8.27 -9.94 -14.62
CA PHE A 20 -7.28 -10.63 -15.44
C PHE A 20 -7.47 -10.27 -16.90
N TYR A 21 -6.37 -9.96 -17.56
CA TYR A 21 -6.34 -9.80 -19.00
C TYR A 21 -5.41 -10.84 -19.62
N THR A 22 -5.88 -11.54 -20.64
CA THR A 22 -5.08 -12.48 -21.41
C THR A 22 -4.99 -12.04 -22.87
N ASP A 23 -3.75 -11.91 -23.38
CA ASP A 23 -3.51 -11.52 -24.77
C ASP A 23 -4.10 -12.51 -25.78
N MET A 24 -4.17 -13.81 -25.43
CA MET A 24 -4.63 -14.85 -26.35
C MET A 24 -6.12 -14.71 -26.69
N ASP A 25 -6.94 -14.35 -25.70
CA ASP A 25 -8.39 -14.27 -25.87
C ASP A 25 -8.89 -12.83 -25.99
N LYS A 26 -8.05 -11.85 -25.68
CA LYS A 26 -8.39 -10.41 -25.58
C LYS A 26 -9.61 -10.14 -24.71
N THR A 27 -9.76 -10.94 -23.65
CA THR A 27 -10.89 -10.89 -22.74
C THR A 27 -10.43 -10.46 -21.36
N TRP A 28 -11.31 -9.77 -20.64
CA TRP A 28 -11.18 -9.48 -19.23
C TRP A 28 -12.03 -10.46 -18.43
N GLU A 29 -11.42 -11.04 -17.42
CA GLU A 29 -12.09 -11.84 -16.39
C GLU A 29 -11.98 -11.12 -15.06
N ARG A 30 -13.00 -11.17 -14.24
CA ARG A 30 -13.02 -10.57 -12.92
C ARG A 30 -13.35 -11.64 -11.89
N THR A 31 -12.66 -11.62 -10.75
CA THR A 31 -13.01 -12.46 -9.60
C THR A 31 -14.28 -11.94 -8.91
N ASP A 32 -14.89 -12.78 -8.08
CA ASP A 32 -15.79 -12.29 -7.05
C ASP A 32 -15.07 -11.33 -6.11
N ALA A 33 -15.84 -10.59 -5.30
CA ALA A 33 -15.28 -9.70 -4.29
C ALA A 33 -14.51 -10.52 -3.24
N LEU A 34 -13.33 -10.04 -2.86
CA LEU A 34 -12.43 -10.71 -1.91
C LEU A 34 -12.82 -10.46 -0.46
N ASN A 35 -13.58 -9.40 -0.18
CA ASN A 35 -14.07 -9.03 1.14
C ASN A 35 -15.56 -8.68 1.09
N ASP A 36 -16.22 -8.66 2.24
CA ASP A 36 -17.68 -8.45 2.34
C ASP A 36 -18.11 -6.97 2.22
N GLY A 37 -17.17 -6.03 2.39
CA GLY A 37 -17.45 -4.58 2.35
C GLY A 37 -18.19 -4.02 3.57
N ASN A 38 -18.51 -4.87 4.56
CA ASN A 38 -19.23 -4.50 5.79
C ASN A 38 -18.34 -4.63 7.04
N ASN A 39 -17.86 -5.85 7.33
CA ASN A 39 -16.95 -6.09 8.45
C ASN A 39 -15.55 -5.54 8.14
N ILE A 40 -15.09 -5.76 6.93
CA ILE A 40 -13.84 -5.23 6.40
C ILE A 40 -14.16 -4.49 5.10
N SER A 41 -13.90 -3.18 5.09
CA SER A 41 -14.11 -2.31 3.93
C SER A 41 -12.77 -1.96 3.31
N LEU A 42 -12.46 -2.51 2.12
CA LEU A 42 -11.16 -2.43 1.46
C LEU A 42 -11.27 -1.87 0.05
N ILE A 43 -10.28 -1.04 -0.32
CA ILE A 43 -10.12 -0.53 -1.70
C ILE A 43 -8.65 -0.31 -2.06
N GLN A 44 -8.41 -0.12 -3.36
CA GLN A 44 -7.14 0.33 -3.92
C GLN A 44 -5.97 -0.59 -3.56
N PRO A 45 -6.06 -1.89 -3.85
CA PRO A 45 -5.00 -2.83 -3.54
C PRO A 45 -3.73 -2.56 -4.34
N ALA A 46 -2.56 -2.58 -3.67
CA ALA A 46 -1.24 -2.58 -4.28
C ALA A 46 -0.68 -4.00 -4.27
N ILE A 47 -0.01 -4.42 -5.35
CA ILE A 47 0.55 -5.78 -5.51
C ILE A 47 2.02 -5.80 -5.12
N LEU A 48 2.39 -6.79 -4.32
CA LEU A 48 3.78 -7.21 -4.06
C LEU A 48 3.99 -8.64 -4.58
N THR A 49 5.17 -8.88 -5.14
CA THR A 49 5.57 -10.21 -5.64
C THR A 49 6.72 -10.76 -4.80
N HIS A 50 6.69 -12.05 -4.52
CA HIS A 50 7.69 -12.72 -3.67
C HIS A 50 8.51 -13.75 -4.47
N SER A 51 9.68 -14.11 -3.95
CA SER A 51 10.63 -15.01 -4.63
C SER A 51 10.13 -16.44 -4.81
N ASP A 52 9.14 -16.86 -4.01
CA ASP A 52 8.45 -18.15 -4.08
C ASP A 52 7.24 -18.14 -5.04
N ASN A 53 7.09 -17.08 -5.83
CA ASN A 53 5.96 -16.78 -6.69
C ASN A 53 4.64 -16.49 -5.96
N ALA A 54 4.64 -16.33 -4.65
CA ALA A 54 3.48 -15.83 -3.95
C ALA A 54 3.21 -14.37 -4.36
N ILE A 55 1.95 -14.01 -4.40
CA ILE A 55 1.47 -12.65 -4.62
C ILE A 55 0.82 -12.17 -3.33
N GLN A 56 1.19 -10.99 -2.89
CA GLN A 56 0.56 -10.31 -1.77
C GLN A 56 -0.14 -9.05 -2.26
N ILE A 57 -1.29 -8.73 -1.70
CA ILE A 57 -1.91 -7.42 -1.84
C ILE A 57 -1.93 -6.70 -0.50
N LEU A 58 -1.69 -5.39 -0.56
CA LEU A 58 -1.90 -4.47 0.54
C LEU A 58 -3.09 -3.58 0.19
N CYS A 59 -4.05 -3.45 1.10
CA CYS A 59 -5.33 -2.79 0.85
C CYS A 59 -5.56 -1.66 1.84
N ARG A 60 -5.98 -0.50 1.32
CA ARG A 60 -6.51 0.61 2.11
C ARG A 60 -7.83 0.21 2.73
N SER A 61 -8.06 0.58 4.00
CA SER A 61 -9.28 0.21 4.71
C SER A 61 -9.96 1.39 5.42
N MET A 62 -11.25 1.22 5.71
CA MET A 62 -11.97 2.04 6.68
C MET A 62 -11.74 1.58 8.13
N ASN A 63 -10.93 0.55 8.34
CA ASN A 63 -10.71 -0.09 9.63
C ASN A 63 -9.47 0.45 10.38
N GLY A 64 -8.90 1.58 9.93
CA GLY A 64 -7.82 2.30 10.61
C GLY A 64 -6.42 1.68 10.46
N ALA A 65 -6.27 0.64 9.65
CA ALA A 65 -5.00 -0.06 9.40
C ALA A 65 -4.90 -0.51 7.93
N ILE A 66 -3.70 -0.86 7.51
CA ILE A 66 -3.45 -1.52 6.22
C ILE A 66 -3.71 -3.02 6.39
N PHE A 67 -4.50 -3.59 5.48
CA PHE A 67 -4.78 -5.03 5.41
C PHE A 67 -4.01 -5.68 4.28
N SER A 68 -3.80 -6.97 4.41
CA SER A 68 -3.06 -7.79 3.45
C SER A 68 -3.76 -9.12 3.23
N SER A 69 -3.68 -9.65 2.00
CA SER A 69 -4.06 -11.00 1.63
C SER A 69 -3.04 -11.59 0.67
N TRP A 70 -2.97 -12.93 0.63
CA TRP A 70 -1.96 -13.68 -0.09
C TRP A 70 -2.56 -14.66 -1.09
N SER A 71 -1.93 -14.81 -2.24
CA SER A 71 -2.26 -15.79 -3.26
C SER A 71 -1.04 -16.62 -3.63
N ASN A 72 -1.23 -17.96 -3.75
CA ASN A 72 -0.20 -18.91 -4.18
C ASN A 72 -0.55 -19.54 -5.54
N ASP A 73 -1.58 -19.06 -6.22
CA ASP A 73 -2.10 -19.61 -7.48
C ASP A 73 -2.24 -18.53 -8.57
N ASN A 74 -1.33 -17.57 -8.58
CA ASN A 74 -1.29 -16.43 -9.52
C ASN A 74 -2.51 -15.49 -9.45
N GLY A 75 -3.06 -15.31 -8.26
CA GLY A 75 -4.11 -14.33 -7.99
C GLY A 75 -5.54 -14.86 -8.17
N TYR A 76 -5.74 -16.17 -8.33
CA TYR A 76 -7.09 -16.73 -8.47
C TYR A 76 -7.79 -16.91 -7.13
N THR A 77 -7.07 -17.37 -6.12
CA THR A 77 -7.59 -17.49 -4.76
C THR A 77 -6.72 -16.71 -3.77
N TRP A 78 -7.33 -16.24 -2.70
CA TRP A 78 -6.72 -15.35 -1.73
C TRP A 78 -6.99 -15.82 -0.31
N SER A 79 -6.03 -15.62 0.58
CA SER A 79 -6.20 -15.87 2.00
C SER A 79 -7.21 -14.90 2.62
N GLU A 80 -7.64 -15.19 3.85
CA GLU A 80 -8.35 -14.19 4.65
C GLU A 80 -7.48 -12.95 4.85
N PHE A 81 -8.14 -11.79 4.97
CA PHE A 81 -7.46 -10.52 5.19
C PHE A 81 -6.99 -10.38 6.64
N GLU A 82 -5.74 -10.01 6.80
CA GLU A 82 -5.13 -9.71 8.09
C GLU A 82 -4.47 -8.33 8.06
N THR A 83 -4.45 -7.64 9.21
CA THR A 83 -3.71 -6.38 9.32
C THR A 83 -2.21 -6.62 9.33
N ILE A 84 -1.44 -5.76 8.67
CA ILE A 84 0.03 -5.79 8.75
C ILE A 84 0.59 -5.02 9.96
N GLY A 85 -0.27 -4.58 10.88
CA GLY A 85 0.14 -3.88 12.11
C GLY A 85 0.52 -2.40 11.91
N LEU A 86 0.34 -1.85 10.71
CA LEU A 86 0.59 -0.44 10.42
C LEU A 86 -0.72 0.35 10.40
N PRO A 87 -0.80 1.47 11.14
CA PRO A 87 -1.95 2.36 11.08
C PRO A 87 -2.05 3.03 9.71
N ASN A 88 -3.26 3.37 9.31
CA ASN A 88 -3.51 4.19 8.13
C ASN A 88 -4.79 5.01 8.36
N PRO A 89 -4.78 6.32 8.08
CA PRO A 89 -5.91 7.21 8.32
C PRO A 89 -6.98 7.09 7.23
N ASN A 90 -7.15 5.91 6.66
CA ASN A 90 -7.99 5.71 5.49
C ASN A 90 -7.54 6.62 4.31
N SER A 91 -6.25 6.63 4.03
CA SER A 91 -5.67 7.34 2.88
C SER A 91 -5.08 6.37 1.87
N GLY A 92 -5.06 6.76 0.60
CA GLY A 92 -4.41 6.01 -0.46
C GLY A 92 -2.89 5.92 -0.21
N PHE A 93 -2.33 4.76 -0.49
CA PHE A 93 -0.91 4.47 -0.46
C PHE A 93 -0.50 3.71 -1.72
N ASP A 94 0.79 3.51 -1.91
CA ASP A 94 1.31 2.64 -2.95
C ASP A 94 2.51 1.84 -2.44
N ALA A 95 2.75 0.69 -3.07
CA ALA A 95 3.82 -0.20 -2.68
C ALA A 95 4.44 -0.90 -3.90
N VAL A 96 5.73 -1.23 -3.82
CA VAL A 96 6.47 -1.90 -4.89
C VAL A 96 7.44 -2.93 -4.32
N THR A 97 7.60 -4.05 -5.03
CA THR A 97 8.70 -4.98 -4.80
C THR A 97 9.94 -4.51 -5.56
N LEU A 98 11.04 -4.34 -4.84
CA LEU A 98 12.32 -3.96 -5.39
C LEU A 98 13.01 -5.12 -6.11
N LYS A 99 13.99 -4.82 -6.96
CA LYS A 99 14.81 -5.81 -7.69
C LYS A 99 15.59 -6.74 -6.76
N ASP A 100 15.91 -6.32 -5.54
CA ASP A 100 16.58 -7.11 -4.52
C ASP A 100 15.65 -7.97 -3.65
N GLY A 101 14.34 -7.92 -3.92
CA GLY A 101 13.31 -8.69 -3.23
C GLY A 101 12.68 -8.00 -2.04
N ARG A 102 13.21 -6.87 -1.57
CA ARG A 102 12.58 -6.06 -0.53
C ARG A 102 11.33 -5.35 -1.07
N HIS A 103 10.48 -4.91 -0.15
CA HIS A 103 9.26 -4.19 -0.47
C HIS A 103 9.30 -2.79 0.13
N ILE A 104 8.89 -1.80 -0.64
CA ILE A 104 8.69 -0.42 -0.17
C ILE A 104 7.20 -0.12 -0.14
N LEU A 105 6.76 0.52 0.93
CA LEU A 105 5.42 1.06 1.13
C LEU A 105 5.52 2.56 1.42
N VAL A 106 4.79 3.38 0.66
CA VAL A 106 4.68 4.83 0.86
C VAL A 106 3.27 5.14 1.32
N TYR A 107 3.11 5.65 2.53
CA TYR A 107 1.81 5.78 3.19
C TYR A 107 1.79 6.83 4.29
N ASN A 108 0.61 7.19 4.76
CA ASN A 108 0.46 8.02 5.95
C ASN A 108 0.43 7.12 7.20
N HIS A 109 1.48 7.20 8.03
CA HIS A 109 1.57 6.47 9.30
C HIS A 109 0.85 7.22 10.42
N ILE A 110 -0.46 7.30 10.33
CA ILE A 110 -1.33 8.01 11.26
C ILE A 110 -2.52 7.12 11.60
N ALA A 111 -2.88 7.03 12.87
CA ALA A 111 -4.10 6.36 13.28
C ALA A 111 -5.30 7.32 13.18
N CYS A 112 -6.46 6.82 12.76
CA CYS A 112 -7.70 7.58 12.88
C CYS A 112 -8.01 7.89 14.35
N LYS A 113 -8.55 9.06 14.63
CA LYS A 113 -9.10 9.38 15.95
C LYS A 113 -10.30 8.46 16.25
N THR A 114 -10.49 8.12 17.51
CA THR A 114 -11.55 7.17 17.92
C THR A 114 -12.92 7.60 17.39
N GLY A 115 -13.58 6.72 16.65
CA GLY A 115 -14.90 6.96 16.06
C GLY A 115 -14.89 7.67 14.71
N GLU A 116 -13.73 8.09 14.22
CA GLU A 116 -13.57 8.70 12.90
C GLU A 116 -13.22 7.64 11.84
N LYS A 117 -13.75 7.83 10.64
CA LYS A 117 -13.44 6.97 9.48
C LYS A 117 -12.27 7.51 8.63
N TRP A 118 -11.89 8.76 8.85
CA TRP A 118 -10.87 9.49 8.11
C TRP A 118 -9.95 10.16 9.12
N GLY A 119 -8.67 10.17 8.87
CA GLY A 119 -7.68 10.86 9.71
C GLY A 119 -6.84 11.83 8.89
N ASP A 120 -5.94 12.49 9.59
CA ASP A 120 -5.04 13.49 9.05
C ASP A 120 -4.07 12.89 8.03
N ARG A 121 -3.52 13.70 7.12
CA ARG A 121 -2.58 13.29 6.09
C ARG A 121 -1.34 14.18 6.05
N ASN A 122 -1.04 14.82 7.17
CA ASN A 122 0.07 15.76 7.34
C ASN A 122 1.44 15.10 7.52
N ILE A 123 1.47 13.76 7.59
CA ILE A 123 2.70 12.96 7.68
C ILE A 123 2.71 11.95 6.54
N LEU A 124 3.81 11.87 5.79
CA LEU A 124 4.01 10.85 4.74
C LEU A 124 5.31 10.10 4.99
N ASN A 125 5.22 8.78 5.03
CA ASN A 125 6.27 7.89 5.47
C ASN A 125 6.64 6.86 4.39
N ILE A 126 7.86 6.36 4.47
CA ILE A 126 8.31 5.15 3.78
C ILE A 126 8.59 4.07 4.82
N ALA A 127 7.94 2.93 4.67
CA ALA A 127 8.33 1.70 5.36
C ALA A 127 8.92 0.71 4.36
N ILE A 128 9.80 -0.17 4.87
CA ILE A 128 10.45 -1.23 4.08
C ILE A 128 10.28 -2.58 4.77
N SER A 129 10.16 -3.63 3.99
CA SER A 129 10.01 -5.00 4.49
C SER A 129 10.82 -5.97 3.64
N ASP A 130 11.38 -7.01 4.28
CA ASP A 130 12.06 -8.11 3.60
C ASP A 130 11.11 -9.26 3.22
N ASP A 131 9.94 -9.32 3.88
CA ASP A 131 9.00 -10.47 3.79
C ASP A 131 7.53 -10.06 3.54
N GLY A 132 7.25 -8.76 3.44
CA GLY A 132 5.89 -8.23 3.31
C GLY A 132 5.03 -8.32 4.59
N LYS A 133 5.59 -8.82 5.69
CA LYS A 133 4.90 -9.02 6.99
C LYS A 133 5.44 -8.10 8.07
N LEU A 134 6.76 -8.07 8.23
CA LEU A 134 7.44 -7.21 9.20
C LEU A 134 7.95 -5.94 8.51
N TRP A 135 7.40 -4.82 8.89
CA TRP A 135 7.72 -3.52 8.31
C TRP A 135 8.57 -2.69 9.25
N LYS A 136 9.59 -2.04 8.70
CA LYS A 136 10.50 -1.14 9.40
C LYS A 136 10.34 0.27 8.88
N ALA A 137 10.46 1.25 9.75
CA ALA A 137 10.53 2.65 9.38
C ALA A 137 11.81 2.91 8.57
N ALA A 138 11.67 3.55 7.42
CA ALA A 138 12.78 3.88 6.54
C ALA A 138 13.01 5.39 6.45
N GLU A 139 12.03 6.14 5.95
CA GLU A 139 12.17 7.58 5.76
C GLU A 139 10.87 8.31 6.15
N LEU A 140 11.04 9.55 6.57
CA LEU A 140 9.96 10.48 6.82
C LEU A 140 9.98 11.54 5.70
N LEU A 141 9.11 11.39 4.70
CA LEU A 141 9.08 12.28 3.54
C LEU A 141 8.51 13.65 3.89
N GLU A 142 7.45 13.66 4.68
CA GLU A 142 6.76 14.87 5.13
C GLU A 142 6.34 14.69 6.61
N ASN A 143 6.46 15.77 7.39
CA ASN A 143 6.05 15.82 8.79
C ASN A 143 5.64 17.25 9.12
N ASP A 144 4.40 17.60 8.88
CA ASP A 144 3.86 18.92 9.17
C ASP A 144 3.10 18.91 10.50
N LYS A 145 3.19 20.00 11.24
CA LYS A 145 2.43 20.20 12.48
C LYS A 145 1.03 20.71 12.23
N ASP A 146 0.79 21.24 11.02
CA ASP A 146 -0.52 21.67 10.58
C ASP A 146 -1.34 20.43 10.17
N GLU A 147 -2.37 20.11 10.96
CA GLU A 147 -3.26 18.97 10.69
C GLU A 147 -4.06 19.16 9.37
N ASP A 148 -4.19 20.38 8.87
CA ASP A 148 -4.83 20.68 7.59
C ASP A 148 -3.89 20.43 6.38
N ALA A 149 -2.58 20.26 6.61
CA ALA A 149 -1.65 19.90 5.55
C ALA A 149 -1.97 18.50 4.99
N GLU A 150 -1.84 18.33 3.67
CA GLU A 150 -2.17 17.07 3.01
C GLU A 150 -1.04 16.60 2.09
N TYR A 151 -0.50 15.42 2.41
CA TYR A 151 0.45 14.67 1.62
C TYR A 151 -0.14 13.29 1.32
N SER A 152 -0.64 13.09 0.10
CA SER A 152 -1.52 11.96 -0.19
C SER A 152 -1.33 11.37 -1.58
N TYR A 153 -1.94 10.20 -1.80
CA TYR A 153 -1.95 9.49 -3.07
C TYR A 153 -0.55 9.34 -3.68
N PRO A 154 0.40 8.73 -2.96
CA PRO A 154 1.69 8.43 -3.53
C PRO A 154 1.58 7.42 -4.67
N ALA A 155 2.54 7.49 -5.60
CA ALA A 155 2.85 6.44 -6.55
C ALA A 155 4.35 6.15 -6.47
N VAL A 156 4.74 4.88 -6.44
CA VAL A 156 6.12 4.44 -6.27
C VAL A 156 6.52 3.42 -7.31
N ILE A 157 7.70 3.62 -7.91
CA ILE A 157 8.33 2.68 -8.83
C ILE A 157 9.82 2.56 -8.55
N GLN A 158 10.43 1.45 -8.94
CA GLN A 158 11.88 1.34 -9.08
C GLN A 158 12.25 1.34 -10.56
N THR A 159 13.14 2.23 -10.96
CA THR A 159 13.61 2.38 -12.33
C THR A 159 14.78 1.44 -12.65
N ASN A 160 15.19 1.40 -13.92
CA ASN A 160 16.23 0.48 -14.37
C ASN A 160 17.63 0.79 -13.80
N ASP A 161 17.88 2.02 -13.43
CA ASP A 161 19.12 2.47 -12.77
C ASP A 161 19.17 2.09 -11.27
N GLY A 162 18.11 1.48 -10.75
CA GLY A 162 18.01 1.00 -9.37
C GLY A 162 17.41 2.01 -8.40
N ASN A 163 17.22 3.26 -8.80
CA ASN A 163 16.60 4.26 -7.95
C ASN A 163 15.10 4.04 -7.78
N VAL A 164 14.58 4.46 -6.64
CA VAL A 164 13.15 4.50 -6.35
C VAL A 164 12.64 5.91 -6.57
N HIS A 165 11.60 6.04 -7.38
CA HIS A 165 10.92 7.28 -7.67
C HIS A 165 9.56 7.28 -7.02
N ILE A 166 9.25 8.35 -6.30
CA ILE A 166 7.99 8.54 -5.59
C ILE A 166 7.40 9.87 -6.01
N THR A 167 6.13 9.88 -6.39
CA THR A 167 5.35 11.11 -6.59
C THR A 167 4.17 11.12 -5.66
N TYR A 168 3.76 12.29 -5.18
CA TYR A 168 2.58 12.42 -4.31
C TYR A 168 1.99 13.84 -4.38
N THR A 169 0.73 13.93 -4.02
CA THR A 169 0.03 15.22 -3.86
C THR A 169 0.61 15.97 -2.67
N TRP A 170 1.01 17.22 -2.90
CA TRP A 170 1.49 18.15 -1.88
C TRP A 170 0.48 19.28 -1.70
N ASN A 171 -0.25 19.26 -0.56
CA ASN A 171 -1.27 20.25 -0.20
C ASN A 171 -2.30 20.56 -1.32
N ARG A 172 -2.61 19.56 -2.15
CA ARG A 172 -3.51 19.67 -3.33
C ARG A 172 -3.18 20.82 -4.29
N THR A 173 -1.98 21.36 -4.21
CA THR A 173 -1.52 22.49 -5.02
C THR A 173 -0.50 22.09 -6.08
N LEU A 174 0.27 21.03 -5.81
CA LEU A 174 1.28 20.51 -6.74
C LEU A 174 1.51 19.01 -6.52
N ILE A 175 2.28 18.42 -7.42
CA ILE A 175 2.83 17.05 -7.26
C ILE A 175 4.30 17.18 -6.93
N LYS A 176 4.73 16.59 -5.82
CA LYS A 176 6.13 16.49 -5.43
C LYS A 176 6.73 15.19 -5.95
N HIS A 177 7.98 15.23 -6.37
CA HIS A 177 8.74 14.08 -6.84
C HIS A 177 10.01 13.91 -6.00
N VAL A 178 10.22 12.70 -5.50
CA VAL A 178 11.39 12.32 -4.69
C VAL A 178 12.09 11.15 -5.35
N VAL A 179 13.41 11.14 -5.31
CA VAL A 179 14.26 10.05 -5.80
C VAL A 179 15.12 9.54 -4.66
N LEU A 180 15.13 8.24 -4.43
CA LEU A 180 15.89 7.58 -3.38
C LEU A 180 16.76 6.45 -3.95
N ASP A 181 17.95 6.30 -3.38
CA ASP A 181 18.78 5.10 -3.56
C ASP A 181 18.41 4.09 -2.47
N PRO A 182 17.71 2.98 -2.79
CA PRO A 182 17.24 2.04 -1.78
C PRO A 182 18.37 1.30 -1.04
N LEU A 183 19.60 1.35 -1.56
CA LEU A 183 20.77 0.77 -0.90
C LEU A 183 21.31 1.67 0.23
N LYS A 184 20.91 2.93 0.29
CA LYS A 184 21.32 3.90 1.31
C LYS A 184 20.28 4.10 2.41
N ILE A 185 19.15 3.42 2.33
CA ILE A 185 18.09 3.53 3.33
C ILE A 185 18.52 2.83 4.62
N ASN A 186 18.51 3.57 5.72
CA ASN A 186 18.64 3.01 7.06
C ASN A 186 17.26 2.72 7.64
N THR A 187 17.13 1.64 8.39
CA THR A 187 15.84 1.25 8.96
C THR A 187 15.86 1.21 10.46
N LYS A 188 14.71 1.53 11.08
CA LYS A 188 14.43 1.36 12.51
C LYS A 188 13.19 0.51 12.69
N ASP A 189 13.11 -0.24 13.78
CA ASP A 189 11.94 -1.07 14.06
C ASP A 189 10.70 -0.22 14.39
N ILE A 190 9.57 -0.58 13.82
CA ILE A 190 8.25 -0.08 14.21
C ILE A 190 7.73 -1.00 15.31
N ILE A 191 7.65 -0.51 16.54
CA ILE A 191 7.25 -1.31 17.69
C ILE A 191 5.79 -0.99 18.06
N ASN A 192 4.93 -2.02 18.07
CA ASN A 192 3.49 -1.87 18.36
C ASN A 192 2.79 -0.81 17.48
N GLY A 193 3.17 -0.71 16.21
CA GLY A 193 2.61 0.28 15.30
C GLY A 193 3.02 1.72 15.58
N ILE A 194 4.05 1.95 16.39
CA ILE A 194 4.55 3.29 16.71
C ILE A 194 5.77 3.59 15.85
N TRP A 195 5.71 4.70 15.11
CA TRP A 195 6.85 5.20 14.34
C TRP A 195 7.99 5.62 15.28
N PRO A 196 9.23 5.17 15.01
CA PRO A 196 10.37 5.52 15.87
C PRO A 196 10.66 7.02 15.81
N LEU A 197 10.95 7.59 16.98
CA LEU A 197 11.46 8.97 17.06
C LEU A 197 12.86 9.05 16.39
N GLU A 198 13.17 10.21 15.82
CA GLU A 198 14.46 10.52 15.20
C GLU A 198 15.66 10.39 16.16
#